data_53a141f153d845f50104e034d3b32a1e
#
_entry.id   53a141f153d845f50104e034d3b32a1e
#
_cell.length_a   1.000
_cell.length_b   1.000
_cell.length_c   1.000
_cell.angle_alpha   90.00
_cell.angle_beta   90.00
_cell.angle_gamma   90.00
#
_symmetry.space_group_name_H-M   'P 1'
#
loop_
_entity.id
_entity.type
_entity.pdbx_description
1 polymer ?
#
loop_
_entity_poly.entity_id
_entity_poly.type
_entity_poly.pdbx_seq_one_letter_code
_entity_poly.pdbx_strand_id
1 'polypeptide(L)'
;MATFEQYKKKNGEKLWMFQTYLGVDSLTGKQVRTTRRGFKTKKEAQLALTKVQLDYEKSGLNKSKELTFQEIYDLWIVNYEQTVKESSFVKTKEQFKNHILPAFGAFKINKISIDIAQKFANEKVKDFVLYREFINNASRICDYAIRLGYLQDNPFKKITVPKKKVSVQEEDTLNFFNKEELEVFLEAVEKKKDIRMYSFFRTLAFTGMRAGELLALTWKDIDFKDSYIQINKTLARGKNRRLYVEQPKTKNSKRKIPTDEKTLNILKKWRLEQRRWLLSLGINTLNKNQLVFSNERNEHLQLSKPRKWLEVIIKQNNLKRITIHGLRHTHASLLLESGANIKDVQERLGHASIQITMDLYIHITDKRKEETATQFAKYIDI
;
A
#
# COMPACT_ATOMS: atom_id res chain seq x y z
N MET A 1 14.12 53.02 11.92
CA MET A 1 14.32 53.83 10.70
C MET A 1 15.31 53.12 9.80
N ALA A 2 15.17 53.22 8.46
CA ALA A 2 16.13 52.70 7.51
C ALA A 2 17.13 53.78 7.10
N THR A 3 18.41 53.42 7.07
CA THR A 3 19.47 54.34 6.63
C THR A 3 19.87 53.98 5.20
N PHE A 4 19.95 55.00 4.33
CA PHE A 4 20.39 54.86 2.94
C PHE A 4 21.72 55.55 2.75
N GLU A 5 22.72 54.85 2.23
CA GLU A 5 24.07 55.35 2.02
C GLU A 5 24.55 55.04 0.62
N GLN A 6 25.39 55.92 0.06
CA GLN A 6 26.06 55.70 -1.19
C GLN A 6 27.50 55.22 -0.93
N TYR A 7 27.91 54.15 -1.58
CA TYR A 7 29.27 53.63 -1.47
C TYR A 7 29.92 53.44 -2.85
N LYS A 8 31.23 53.45 -2.87
CA LYS A 8 32.03 53.23 -4.08
C LYS A 8 32.54 51.77 -4.10
N LYS A 9 32.34 51.11 -5.22
CA LYS A 9 33.05 49.83 -5.51
C LYS A 9 34.54 50.10 -5.88
N LYS A 10 35.35 49.07 -5.81
CA LYS A 10 36.77 49.10 -6.20
C LYS A 10 37.00 49.61 -7.65
N ASN A 11 35.99 49.42 -8.52
CA ASN A 11 36.01 49.90 -9.90
C ASN A 11 35.56 51.37 -10.09
N GLY A 12 35.33 52.10 -8.99
CA GLY A 12 34.91 53.52 -9.01
C GLY A 12 33.42 53.76 -9.14
N GLU A 13 32.59 52.73 -9.36
CA GLU A 13 31.15 52.84 -9.54
C GLU A 13 30.47 53.22 -8.19
N LYS A 14 29.61 54.25 -8.18
CA LYS A 14 28.85 54.67 -7.03
C LYS A 14 27.51 53.92 -7.03
N LEU A 15 27.23 53.19 -5.94
CA LEU A 15 26.00 52.45 -5.74
C LEU A 15 25.37 52.79 -4.40
N TRP A 16 24.08 52.51 -4.31
CA TRP A 16 23.30 52.69 -3.06
C TRP A 16 23.21 51.41 -2.28
N MET A 17 23.15 51.56 -0.95
CA MET A 17 22.81 50.52 0.01
C MET A 17 21.79 51.02 1.02
N PHE A 18 21.09 50.13 1.65
CA PHE A 18 20.30 50.44 2.84
C PHE A 18 20.57 49.48 3.98
N GLN A 19 20.43 49.95 5.18
CA GLN A 19 20.41 49.16 6.40
C GLN A 19 19.10 49.45 7.14
N THR A 20 18.41 48.41 7.58
CA THR A 20 17.16 48.55 8.33
C THR A 20 17.07 47.53 9.46
N TYR A 21 16.40 47.96 10.53
CA TYR A 21 15.95 47.08 11.60
C TYR A 21 14.64 46.43 11.21
N LEU A 22 14.52 45.11 11.36
CA LEU A 22 13.34 44.33 10.98
C LEU A 22 12.48 43.93 12.19
N GLY A 23 13.06 43.89 13.40
CA GLY A 23 12.35 43.48 14.62
C GLY A 23 13.22 42.69 15.57
N VAL A 24 12.60 42.05 16.57
CA VAL A 24 13.24 41.12 17.49
C VAL A 24 12.82 39.73 17.12
N ASP A 25 13.77 38.81 17.01
CA ASP A 25 13.52 37.37 16.83
C ASP A 25 12.79 36.84 18.07
N SER A 26 11.56 36.39 17.91
CA SER A 26 10.71 35.86 18.99
C SER A 26 11.27 34.60 19.66
N LEU A 27 12.14 33.83 18.97
CA LEU A 27 12.75 32.62 19.51
C LEU A 27 14.05 32.91 20.28
N THR A 28 14.85 33.85 19.80
CA THR A 28 16.18 34.15 20.38
C THR A 28 16.25 35.44 21.17
N GLY A 29 15.23 36.31 21.10
CA GLY A 29 15.20 37.64 21.72
C GLY A 29 16.21 38.63 21.12
N LYS A 30 16.91 38.28 20.03
CA LYS A 30 17.94 39.14 19.41
C LYS A 30 17.34 40.09 18.38
N GLN A 31 17.92 41.31 18.34
CA GLN A 31 17.57 42.28 17.32
C GLN A 31 18.03 41.83 15.93
N VAL A 32 17.16 41.94 14.94
CA VAL A 32 17.45 41.58 13.55
C VAL A 32 17.57 42.81 12.71
N ARG A 33 18.73 42.96 12.09
CA ARG A 33 19.03 44.03 11.13
C ARG A 33 19.45 43.42 9.82
N THR A 34 19.10 44.05 8.72
CA THR A 34 19.53 43.61 7.38
C THR A 34 20.18 44.75 6.61
N THR A 35 21.20 44.43 5.83
CA THR A 35 21.87 45.33 4.91
C THR A 35 21.75 44.79 3.51
N ARG A 36 21.33 45.62 2.54
CA ARG A 36 21.28 45.28 1.13
C ARG A 36 22.08 46.32 0.35
N ARG A 37 22.88 45.84 -0.61
CA ARG A 37 23.81 46.68 -1.40
C ARG A 37 23.63 46.41 -2.89
N GLY A 38 24.12 47.33 -3.74
CA GLY A 38 24.20 47.09 -5.18
C GLY A 38 23.10 47.78 -6.02
N PHE A 39 22.39 48.76 -5.46
CA PHE A 39 21.34 49.49 -6.16
C PHE A 39 21.92 50.65 -6.94
N LYS A 40 21.50 50.84 -8.21
CA LYS A 40 21.97 51.95 -9.05
C LYS A 40 21.37 53.28 -8.59
N THR A 41 20.17 53.28 -8.08
CA THR A 41 19.46 54.51 -7.65
C THR A 41 18.94 54.36 -6.22
N LYS A 42 18.72 55.50 -5.53
CA LYS A 42 18.08 55.54 -4.21
C LYS A 42 16.65 55.00 -4.29
N LYS A 43 15.96 55.24 -5.41
CA LYS A 43 14.59 54.76 -5.63
C LYS A 43 14.51 53.22 -5.69
N GLU A 44 15.48 52.58 -6.36
CA GLU A 44 15.59 51.11 -6.37
C GLU A 44 15.83 50.56 -4.94
N ALA A 45 16.72 51.20 -4.17
CA ALA A 45 16.99 50.81 -2.80
C ALA A 45 15.73 50.97 -1.91
N GLN A 46 14.93 52.01 -2.11
CA GLN A 46 13.66 52.21 -1.40
C GLN A 46 12.63 51.11 -1.74
N LEU A 47 12.43 50.82 -3.03
CA LEU A 47 11.53 49.72 -3.46
C LEU A 47 11.95 48.37 -2.89
N ALA A 48 13.25 48.09 -2.88
CA ALA A 48 13.79 46.87 -2.29
C ALA A 48 13.57 46.83 -0.75
N LEU A 49 13.66 47.96 -0.07
CA LEU A 49 13.35 48.08 1.37
C LEU A 49 11.89 47.73 1.63
N THR A 50 10.94 48.36 0.91
CA THR A 50 9.51 48.07 1.04
C THR A 50 9.20 46.60 0.84
N LYS A 51 9.81 45.98 -0.17
CA LYS A 51 9.65 44.52 -0.41
C LYS A 51 10.18 43.69 0.76
N VAL A 52 11.36 44.02 1.30
CA VAL A 52 11.93 43.32 2.47
C VAL A 52 11.05 43.47 3.71
N GLN A 53 10.45 44.64 3.93
CA GLN A 53 9.52 44.88 5.04
C GLN A 53 8.22 44.10 4.89
N LEU A 54 7.62 44.09 3.70
CA LEU A 54 6.42 43.29 3.38
C LEU A 54 6.67 41.79 3.52
N ASP A 55 7.82 41.33 3.06
CA ASP A 55 8.21 39.92 3.19
C ASP A 55 8.43 39.52 4.66
N TYR A 56 8.95 40.48 5.47
CA TYR A 56 9.15 40.29 6.91
C TYR A 56 7.81 40.27 7.66
N GLU A 57 6.89 41.17 7.35
CA GLU A 57 5.55 41.21 7.96
C GLU A 57 4.74 39.96 7.64
N LYS A 58 4.89 39.39 6.41
CA LYS A 58 4.18 38.18 5.97
C LYS A 58 4.76 36.89 6.51
N SER A 59 6.07 36.79 6.70
CA SER A 59 6.77 35.54 7.00
C SER A 59 7.65 35.57 8.27
N GLY A 60 7.73 36.68 8.98
CA GLY A 60 8.61 36.84 10.13
C GLY A 60 10.09 36.71 9.77
N LEU A 61 10.93 36.41 10.77
CA LEU A 61 12.38 36.21 10.62
C LEU A 61 12.78 34.93 9.88
N ASN A 62 11.83 34.07 9.63
CA ASN A 62 12.08 32.88 8.88
C ASN A 62 12.35 33.26 7.40
N LYS A 63 13.60 33.63 7.11
CA LYS A 63 14.22 33.22 5.87
C LYS A 63 14.14 31.70 5.92
N SER A 64 13.04 31.12 5.48
CA SER A 64 12.94 29.69 5.29
C SER A 64 14.08 29.34 4.37
N LYS A 65 15.10 28.69 4.91
CA LYS A 65 16.10 27.98 4.12
C LYS A 65 15.28 27.26 3.07
N GLU A 66 15.46 27.62 1.79
CA GLU A 66 14.69 26.97 0.72
C GLU A 66 15.05 25.50 0.71
N LEU A 67 14.26 24.69 1.42
CA LEU A 67 14.50 23.27 1.53
C LEU A 67 14.16 22.57 0.22
N THR A 68 14.93 21.55 -0.08
CA THR A 68 14.65 20.65 -1.20
C THR A 68 13.54 19.68 -0.83
N PHE A 69 12.94 19.07 -1.83
CA PHE A 69 11.96 17.99 -1.62
C PHE A 69 12.56 16.83 -0.82
N GLN A 70 13.85 16.50 -1.05
CA GLN A 70 14.58 15.48 -0.29
C GLN A 70 14.66 15.85 1.21
N GLU A 71 15.06 17.10 1.53
CA GLU A 71 15.17 17.53 2.93
C GLU A 71 13.81 17.50 3.64
N ILE A 72 12.71 17.85 2.96
CA ILE A 72 11.35 17.74 3.51
C ILE A 72 10.94 16.27 3.67
N TYR A 73 11.27 15.42 2.71
CA TYR A 73 11.04 13.97 2.81
C TYR A 73 11.78 13.37 4.00
N ASP A 74 13.04 13.75 4.24
CA ASP A 74 13.85 13.23 5.35
C ASP A 74 13.25 13.58 6.70
N LEU A 75 12.68 14.77 6.84
CA LEU A 75 11.93 15.16 8.04
C LEU A 75 10.61 14.39 8.17
N TRP A 76 9.91 14.18 7.06
CA TRP A 76 8.61 13.51 7.05
C TRP A 76 8.72 12.03 7.33
N ILE A 77 9.71 11.33 6.75
CA ILE A 77 9.80 9.87 6.80
C ILE A 77 10.00 9.33 8.21
N VAL A 78 10.69 10.10 9.08
CA VAL A 78 10.89 9.75 10.49
C VAL A 78 9.55 9.74 11.23
N ASN A 79 8.72 10.76 11.02
CA ASN A 79 7.39 10.84 11.63
C ASN A 79 6.46 9.76 11.04
N TYR A 80 6.52 9.54 9.74
CA TYR A 80 5.70 8.54 9.04
C TYR A 80 5.97 7.13 9.55
N GLU A 81 7.20 6.77 9.86
CA GLU A 81 7.57 5.47 10.42
C GLU A 81 6.79 5.15 11.70
N GLN A 82 6.52 6.15 12.55
CA GLN A 82 5.80 5.97 13.81
C GLN A 82 4.28 5.81 13.62
N THR A 83 3.74 6.17 12.45
CA THR A 83 2.29 6.21 12.21
C THR A 83 1.76 5.01 11.44
N VAL A 84 2.63 4.18 10.88
CA VAL A 84 2.23 3.07 10.01
C VAL A 84 2.91 1.76 10.40
N LYS A 85 2.34 0.64 9.93
CA LYS A 85 2.97 -0.68 10.08
C LYS A 85 4.27 -0.76 9.29
N GLU A 86 5.23 -1.56 9.78
CA GLU A 86 6.55 -1.76 9.16
C GLU A 86 6.44 -2.14 7.67
N SER A 87 5.53 -3.04 7.31
CA SER A 87 5.30 -3.45 5.92
C SER A 87 4.87 -2.28 5.00
N SER A 88 4.03 -1.37 5.51
CA SER A 88 3.60 -0.18 4.77
C SER A 88 4.73 0.85 4.66
N PHE A 89 5.49 1.03 5.74
CA PHE A 89 6.67 1.90 5.76
C PHE A 89 7.69 1.49 4.70
N VAL A 90 8.06 0.20 4.68
CA VAL A 90 9.03 -0.33 3.72
C VAL A 90 8.56 -0.12 2.28
N LYS A 91 7.30 -0.45 1.97
CA LYS A 91 6.71 -0.22 0.64
C LYS A 91 6.80 1.24 0.23
N THR A 92 6.38 2.15 1.11
CA THR A 92 6.39 3.59 0.84
C THR A 92 7.81 4.11 0.65
N LYS A 93 8.76 3.70 1.50
CA LYS A 93 10.18 4.06 1.38
C LYS A 93 10.79 3.60 0.04
N GLU A 94 10.47 2.38 -0.40
CA GLU A 94 10.91 1.88 -1.72
C GLU A 94 10.31 2.69 -2.87
N GLN A 95 9.04 3.08 -2.78
CA GLN A 95 8.40 3.93 -3.80
C GLN A 95 9.07 5.31 -3.88
N PHE A 96 9.39 5.93 -2.75
CA PHE A 96 10.15 7.18 -2.74
C PHE A 96 11.53 6.99 -3.37
N LYS A 97 12.30 6.00 -2.90
CA LYS A 97 13.65 5.74 -3.38
C LYS A 97 13.72 5.51 -4.89
N ASN A 98 12.79 4.72 -5.44
CA ASN A 98 12.88 4.25 -6.81
C ASN A 98 12.16 5.16 -7.82
N HIS A 99 11.17 5.96 -7.39
CA HIS A 99 10.28 6.66 -8.33
C HIS A 99 10.10 8.14 -8.04
N ILE A 100 10.07 8.57 -6.77
CA ILE A 100 9.69 9.95 -6.41
C ILE A 100 10.93 10.82 -6.19
N LEU A 101 11.88 10.36 -5.37
CA LEU A 101 13.11 11.12 -5.10
C LEU A 101 14.00 11.31 -6.34
N PRO A 102 14.12 10.35 -7.27
CA PRO A 102 14.83 10.60 -8.52
C PRO A 102 14.19 11.72 -9.36
N ALA A 103 12.88 11.93 -9.25
CA ALA A 103 12.16 12.97 -10.00
C ALA A 103 12.18 14.35 -9.31
N PHE A 104 12.08 14.40 -8.00
CA PHE A 104 11.84 15.65 -7.25
C PHE A 104 12.91 15.98 -6.21
N GLY A 105 13.70 15.00 -5.75
CA GLY A 105 14.58 15.13 -4.60
C GLY A 105 15.46 16.38 -4.60
N ALA A 106 16.07 16.69 -5.75
CA ALA A 106 16.95 17.83 -5.91
C ALA A 106 16.21 19.18 -6.08
N PHE A 107 14.89 19.16 -6.31
CA PHE A 107 14.14 20.41 -6.52
C PHE A 107 13.87 21.10 -5.19
N LYS A 108 14.00 22.42 -5.19
CA LYS A 108 13.48 23.23 -4.06
C LYS A 108 11.96 23.08 -4.02
N ILE A 109 11.43 22.83 -2.82
CA ILE A 109 10.01 22.50 -2.66
C ILE A 109 9.08 23.58 -3.23
N ASN A 110 9.44 24.84 -3.11
CA ASN A 110 8.69 25.99 -3.61
C ASN A 110 8.80 26.19 -5.14
N LYS A 111 9.65 25.41 -5.83
CA LYS A 111 9.82 25.46 -7.29
C LYS A 111 9.10 24.33 -8.02
N ILE A 112 8.47 23.42 -7.31
CA ILE A 112 7.65 22.36 -7.91
C ILE A 112 6.33 22.99 -8.35
N SER A 113 6.20 23.22 -9.67
CA SER A 113 5.01 23.77 -10.30
C SER A 113 3.96 22.68 -10.59
N ILE A 114 2.73 23.12 -10.93
CA ILE A 114 1.66 22.22 -11.39
C ILE A 114 2.10 21.47 -12.66
N ASP A 115 2.80 22.13 -13.59
CA ASP A 115 3.29 21.51 -14.82
C ASP A 115 4.27 20.37 -14.56
N ILE A 116 5.21 20.56 -13.62
CA ILE A 116 6.17 19.52 -13.22
C ILE A 116 5.44 18.33 -12.60
N ALA A 117 4.46 18.58 -11.73
CA ALA A 117 3.64 17.54 -11.11
C ALA A 117 2.78 16.80 -12.16
N GLN A 118 2.19 17.53 -13.11
CA GLN A 118 1.41 16.96 -14.22
C GLN A 118 2.25 16.09 -15.15
N LYS A 119 3.46 16.55 -15.50
CA LYS A 119 4.41 15.79 -16.34
C LYS A 119 4.76 14.46 -15.68
N PHE A 120 5.09 14.48 -14.38
CA PHE A 120 5.36 13.27 -13.61
C PHE A 120 4.16 12.29 -13.63
N ALA A 121 2.94 12.78 -13.42
CA ALA A 121 1.74 11.96 -13.47
C ALA A 121 1.53 11.32 -14.86
N ASN A 122 1.72 12.09 -15.93
CA ASN A 122 1.59 11.63 -17.31
C ASN A 122 2.68 10.62 -17.72
N GLU A 123 3.87 10.70 -17.15
CA GLU A 123 4.93 9.70 -17.36
C GLU A 123 4.61 8.41 -16.60
N LYS A 124 4.27 8.52 -15.31
CA LYS A 124 4.07 7.32 -14.47
C LYS A 124 2.85 6.48 -14.84
N VAL A 125 1.79 7.06 -15.42
CA VAL A 125 0.62 6.29 -15.88
C VAL A 125 0.96 5.33 -17.02
N LYS A 126 1.99 5.63 -17.83
CA LYS A 126 2.39 4.77 -18.97
C LYS A 126 2.96 3.44 -18.48
N ASP A 127 3.82 3.48 -17.46
CA ASP A 127 4.65 2.36 -17.08
C ASP A 127 4.12 1.60 -15.84
N PHE A 128 3.31 2.26 -15.00
CA PHE A 128 2.96 1.71 -13.70
C PHE A 128 1.46 1.65 -13.45
N VAL A 129 0.98 0.51 -12.96
CA VAL A 129 -0.41 0.36 -12.46
C VAL A 129 -0.61 1.19 -11.18
N LEU A 130 0.41 1.27 -10.33
CA LEU A 130 0.36 1.98 -9.04
C LEU A 130 0.74 3.48 -9.14
N TYR A 131 0.71 4.08 -10.33
CA TYR A 131 1.10 5.49 -10.54
C TYR A 131 0.38 6.48 -9.60
N ARG A 132 -0.89 6.20 -9.25
CA ARG A 132 -1.65 7.03 -8.30
C ARG A 132 -1.05 7.04 -6.90
N GLU A 133 -0.48 5.92 -6.45
CA GLU A 133 0.22 5.87 -5.16
C GLU A 133 1.46 6.78 -5.16
N PHE A 134 2.19 6.86 -6.29
CA PHE A 134 3.35 7.74 -6.40
C PHE A 134 2.96 9.21 -6.33
N ILE A 135 1.88 9.59 -7.04
CA ILE A 135 1.32 10.95 -7.00
C ILE A 135 0.87 11.30 -5.56
N ASN A 136 0.13 10.41 -4.92
CA ASN A 136 -0.35 10.61 -3.56
C ASN A 136 0.79 10.74 -2.56
N ASN A 137 1.85 9.94 -2.70
CA ASN A 137 3.02 10.03 -1.83
C ASN A 137 3.79 11.33 -2.03
N ALA A 138 4.00 11.78 -3.28
CA ALA A 138 4.59 13.09 -3.56
C ALA A 138 3.74 14.23 -2.99
N SER A 139 2.42 14.16 -3.14
CA SER A 139 1.46 15.09 -2.56
C SER A 139 1.57 15.19 -1.04
N ARG A 140 1.80 14.06 -0.33
CA ARG A 140 1.98 14.05 1.14
C ARG A 140 3.18 14.86 1.59
N ILE A 141 4.27 14.87 0.82
CA ILE A 141 5.45 15.69 1.12
C ILE A 141 5.13 17.19 0.97
N CYS A 142 4.39 17.55 -0.08
CA CYS A 142 3.93 18.92 -0.26
C CYS A 142 2.96 19.36 0.86
N ASP A 143 2.02 18.50 1.27
CA ASP A 143 1.13 18.79 2.41
C ASP A 143 1.92 18.94 3.72
N TYR A 144 3.01 18.16 3.89
CA TYR A 144 3.89 18.31 5.05
C TYR A 144 4.69 19.60 4.99
N ALA A 145 5.19 19.99 3.80
CA ALA A 145 5.86 21.27 3.58
C ALA A 145 4.95 22.48 3.88
N ILE A 146 3.65 22.39 3.54
CA ILE A 146 2.65 23.41 3.88
C ILE A 146 2.51 23.55 5.39
N ARG A 147 2.39 22.43 6.11
CA ARG A 147 2.30 22.44 7.59
C ARG A 147 3.53 23.04 8.26
N LEU A 148 4.71 22.91 7.64
CA LEU A 148 5.96 23.52 8.12
C LEU A 148 6.15 24.96 7.63
N GLY A 149 5.25 25.51 6.82
CA GLY A 149 5.34 26.89 6.31
C GLY A 149 6.30 27.09 5.12
N TYR A 150 6.82 26.02 4.50
CA TYR A 150 7.73 26.09 3.35
C TYR A 150 7.02 26.18 2.00
N LEU A 151 5.73 25.84 1.95
CA LEU A 151 4.90 25.86 0.74
C LEU A 151 3.52 26.43 1.09
N GLN A 152 2.92 27.19 0.18
CA GLN A 152 1.57 27.75 0.37
C GLN A 152 0.49 26.80 -0.13
N ASP A 153 0.71 26.20 -1.29
CA ASP A 153 -0.23 25.36 -2.02
C ASP A 153 0.41 24.04 -2.49
N ASN A 154 -0.39 22.97 -2.51
CA ASN A 154 0.06 21.68 -3.00
C ASN A 154 -0.19 21.54 -4.52
N PRO A 155 0.86 21.52 -5.37
CA PRO A 155 0.71 21.43 -6.81
C PRO A 155 0.08 20.09 -7.25
N PHE A 156 0.30 19.00 -6.51
CA PHE A 156 -0.27 17.69 -6.84
C PHE A 156 -1.79 17.60 -6.65
N LYS A 157 -2.40 18.50 -5.88
CA LYS A 157 -3.86 18.58 -5.75
C LYS A 157 -4.54 19.33 -6.90
N LYS A 158 -3.75 20.06 -7.67
CA LYS A 158 -4.23 20.89 -8.79
C LYS A 158 -4.05 20.22 -10.16
N ILE A 159 -3.41 19.06 -10.22
CA ILE A 159 -3.23 18.31 -11.48
C ILE A 159 -4.49 17.55 -11.88
N THR A 160 -4.63 17.31 -13.17
CA THR A 160 -5.58 16.33 -13.70
C THR A 160 -4.94 14.94 -13.64
N VAL A 161 -5.42 14.07 -12.75
CA VAL A 161 -4.89 12.71 -12.64
C VAL A 161 -5.25 11.91 -13.89
N PRO A 162 -4.26 11.50 -14.70
CA PRO A 162 -4.53 10.79 -15.95
C PRO A 162 -5.19 9.44 -15.67
N LYS A 163 -6.02 8.97 -16.60
CA LYS A 163 -6.57 7.61 -16.57
C LYS A 163 -5.76 6.73 -17.52
N LYS A 164 -5.39 5.52 -17.09
CA LYS A 164 -4.79 4.54 -17.99
C LYS A 164 -5.85 4.18 -19.04
N LYS A 165 -5.51 4.35 -20.33
CA LYS A 165 -6.38 3.88 -21.41
C LYS A 165 -6.33 2.36 -21.38
N VAL A 166 -7.44 1.74 -20.99
CA VAL A 166 -7.61 0.28 -21.10
C VAL A 166 -7.83 -0.01 -22.59
N SER A 167 -6.98 -0.84 -23.19
CA SER A 167 -7.26 -1.34 -24.54
C SER A 167 -8.50 -2.21 -24.48
N VAL A 168 -9.41 -2.05 -25.42
CA VAL A 168 -10.70 -2.78 -25.52
C VAL A 168 -10.50 -4.32 -25.61
N GLN A 169 -9.25 -4.79 -25.72
CA GLN A 169 -8.90 -6.20 -25.84
C GLN A 169 -8.52 -6.90 -24.52
N GLU A 170 -8.37 -6.20 -23.42
CA GLU A 170 -8.37 -6.87 -22.10
C GLU A 170 -9.84 -7.10 -21.72
N GLU A 171 -10.42 -8.21 -22.22
CA GLU A 171 -11.57 -8.82 -21.55
C GLU A 171 -11.22 -8.85 -20.07
N ASP A 172 -12.07 -8.30 -19.20
CA ASP A 172 -11.96 -8.38 -17.75
C ASP A 172 -12.00 -9.86 -17.36
N THR A 173 -10.87 -10.55 -17.51
CA THR A 173 -10.76 -11.95 -17.07
C THR A 173 -10.89 -11.90 -15.55
N LEU A 174 -12.08 -12.25 -15.10
CA LEU A 174 -12.42 -12.31 -13.69
C LEU A 174 -11.34 -13.07 -12.93
N ASN A 175 -10.73 -12.43 -11.94
CA ASN A 175 -9.62 -13.00 -11.15
C ASN A 175 -10.12 -14.02 -10.12
N PHE A 176 -10.95 -14.96 -10.56
CA PHE A 176 -11.42 -16.08 -9.75
C PHE A 176 -11.81 -17.26 -10.65
N PHE A 177 -11.89 -18.45 -10.08
CA PHE A 177 -12.39 -19.67 -10.73
C PHE A 177 -13.89 -19.81 -10.51
N ASN A 178 -14.61 -20.32 -11.50
CA ASN A 178 -15.93 -20.89 -11.30
C ASN A 178 -15.80 -22.29 -10.64
N LYS A 179 -16.92 -22.99 -10.44
CA LYS A 179 -16.94 -24.30 -9.78
C LYS A 179 -16.11 -25.32 -10.53
N GLU A 180 -16.33 -25.45 -11.83
CA GLU A 180 -15.66 -26.41 -12.72
C GLU A 180 -14.14 -26.11 -12.81
N GLU A 181 -13.80 -24.84 -12.98
CA GLU A 181 -12.40 -24.41 -13.01
C GLU A 181 -11.67 -24.70 -11.69
N LEU A 182 -12.35 -24.54 -10.52
CA LEU A 182 -11.78 -24.87 -9.22
C LEU A 182 -11.57 -26.38 -9.06
N GLU A 183 -12.51 -27.20 -9.51
CA GLU A 183 -12.41 -28.67 -9.49
C GLU A 183 -11.19 -29.11 -10.30
N VAL A 184 -11.08 -28.66 -11.56
CA VAL A 184 -9.93 -28.97 -12.44
C VAL A 184 -8.61 -28.49 -11.83
N PHE A 185 -8.59 -27.29 -11.22
CA PHE A 185 -7.39 -26.79 -10.54
C PHE A 185 -6.97 -27.70 -9.39
N LEU A 186 -7.90 -28.09 -8.51
CA LEU A 186 -7.58 -28.94 -7.36
C LEU A 186 -7.13 -30.34 -7.77
N GLU A 187 -7.72 -30.93 -8.82
CA GLU A 187 -7.26 -32.17 -9.40
C GLU A 187 -5.83 -32.07 -9.97
N ALA A 188 -5.54 -30.96 -10.67
CA ALA A 188 -4.20 -30.67 -11.18
C ALA A 188 -3.16 -30.55 -10.07
N VAL A 189 -3.53 -29.96 -8.94
CA VAL A 189 -2.66 -29.89 -7.74
C VAL A 189 -2.47 -31.27 -7.12
N GLU A 190 -3.52 -32.08 -7.01
CA GLU A 190 -3.47 -33.45 -6.44
C GLU A 190 -2.58 -34.37 -7.25
N LYS A 191 -2.64 -34.30 -8.59
CA LYS A 191 -1.78 -35.04 -9.51
C LYS A 191 -0.28 -34.79 -9.32
N LYS A 192 0.11 -33.65 -8.66
CA LYS A 192 1.50 -33.41 -8.29
C LYS A 192 2.02 -34.29 -7.16
N LYS A 193 1.15 -35.00 -6.44
CA LYS A 193 1.48 -35.85 -5.29
C LYS A 193 2.26 -35.10 -4.17
N ASP A 194 2.17 -33.76 -4.11
CA ASP A 194 2.72 -32.94 -3.04
C ASP A 194 1.59 -32.58 -2.07
N ILE A 195 1.47 -33.34 -0.98
CA ILE A 195 0.42 -33.16 0.04
C ILE A 195 0.51 -31.77 0.70
N ARG A 196 1.71 -31.15 0.81
CA ARG A 196 1.88 -29.81 1.33
C ARG A 196 1.20 -28.78 0.42
N MET A 197 1.48 -28.87 -0.88
CA MET A 197 0.90 -27.99 -1.89
C MET A 197 -0.62 -28.15 -1.97
N TYR A 198 -1.10 -29.40 -1.99
CA TYR A 198 -2.52 -29.71 -2.02
C TYR A 198 -3.25 -29.18 -0.78
N SER A 199 -2.71 -29.44 0.42
CA SER A 199 -3.26 -28.90 1.67
C SER A 199 -3.31 -27.38 1.68
N PHE A 200 -2.28 -26.72 1.15
CA PHE A 200 -2.22 -25.26 1.07
C PHE A 200 -3.34 -24.68 0.21
N PHE A 201 -3.45 -25.16 -1.04
CA PHE A 201 -4.44 -24.62 -1.98
C PHE A 201 -5.87 -25.00 -1.60
N ARG A 202 -6.10 -26.22 -1.13
CA ARG A 202 -7.42 -26.59 -0.63
C ARG A 202 -7.84 -25.75 0.55
N THR A 203 -6.96 -25.53 1.51
CA THR A 203 -7.29 -24.66 2.67
C THR A 203 -7.62 -23.24 2.22
N LEU A 204 -6.86 -22.64 1.29
CA LEU A 204 -7.19 -21.31 0.76
C LEU A 204 -8.55 -21.27 0.07
N ALA A 205 -8.83 -22.25 -0.80
CA ALA A 205 -10.05 -22.31 -1.59
C ALA A 205 -11.30 -22.54 -0.73
N PHE A 206 -11.20 -23.34 0.34
CA PHE A 206 -12.35 -23.73 1.17
C PHE A 206 -12.55 -22.87 2.42
N THR A 207 -11.62 -22.00 2.75
CA THR A 207 -11.73 -21.06 3.89
C THR A 207 -11.79 -19.61 3.48
N GLY A 208 -11.32 -19.27 2.27
CA GLY A 208 -11.22 -17.91 1.79
C GLY A 208 -10.26 -17.01 2.59
N MET A 209 -9.40 -17.58 3.47
CA MET A 209 -8.42 -16.79 4.22
C MET A 209 -7.37 -16.16 3.30
N ARG A 210 -6.69 -15.12 3.78
CA ARG A 210 -5.58 -14.50 3.02
C ARG A 210 -4.35 -15.41 3.08
N ALA A 211 -3.56 -15.45 2.00
CA ALA A 211 -2.35 -16.26 1.96
C ALA A 211 -1.37 -15.96 3.13
N GLY A 212 -1.23 -14.69 3.52
CA GLY A 212 -0.42 -14.31 4.67
C GLY A 212 -0.98 -14.82 6.00
N GLU A 213 -2.31 -14.95 6.14
CA GLU A 213 -2.96 -15.56 7.31
C GLU A 213 -2.61 -17.05 7.37
N LEU A 214 -2.76 -17.77 6.25
CA LEU A 214 -2.43 -19.19 6.15
C LEU A 214 -0.94 -19.48 6.42
N LEU A 215 -0.04 -18.66 5.89
CA LEU A 215 1.40 -18.81 6.12
C LEU A 215 1.84 -18.51 7.56
N ALA A 216 1.01 -17.80 8.32
CA ALA A 216 1.28 -17.52 9.74
C ALA A 216 0.67 -18.56 10.70
N LEU A 217 -0.15 -19.50 10.20
CA LEU A 217 -0.82 -20.49 11.05
C LEU A 217 0.18 -21.42 11.73
N THR A 218 -0.12 -21.75 12.97
CA THR A 218 0.49 -22.83 13.74
C THR A 218 -0.58 -23.90 14.02
N TRP A 219 -0.16 -25.14 14.31
CA TRP A 219 -1.11 -26.22 14.55
C TRP A 219 -2.05 -25.97 15.71
N LYS A 220 -1.70 -25.08 16.66
CA LYS A 220 -2.59 -24.66 17.77
C LYS A 220 -3.76 -23.78 17.32
N ASP A 221 -3.66 -23.18 16.12
CA ASP A 221 -4.72 -22.33 15.57
C ASP A 221 -5.81 -23.17 14.86
N ILE A 222 -5.61 -24.49 14.73
CA ILE A 222 -6.57 -25.42 14.11
C ILE A 222 -7.19 -26.30 15.19
N ASP A 223 -8.49 -26.12 15.39
CA ASP A 223 -9.26 -26.96 16.28
C ASP A 223 -9.90 -28.10 15.48
N PHE A 224 -9.35 -29.30 15.65
CA PHE A 224 -9.83 -30.50 14.98
C PHE A 224 -11.07 -31.13 15.67
N LYS A 225 -11.39 -30.72 16.90
CA LYS A 225 -12.56 -31.19 17.64
C LYS A 225 -13.79 -30.37 17.25
N ASP A 226 -13.66 -29.05 17.34
CA ASP A 226 -14.75 -28.12 17.07
C ASP A 226 -14.75 -27.65 15.60
N SER A 227 -13.91 -28.23 14.75
CA SER A 227 -13.87 -28.04 13.29
C SER A 227 -13.76 -26.58 12.84
N TYR A 228 -12.82 -25.80 13.42
CA TYR A 228 -12.55 -24.43 12.97
C TYR A 228 -11.07 -24.09 12.92
N ILE A 229 -10.74 -23.06 12.14
CA ILE A 229 -9.42 -22.41 12.09
C ILE A 229 -9.52 -21.01 12.67
N GLN A 230 -8.68 -20.70 13.68
CA GLN A 230 -8.61 -19.38 14.31
C GLN A 230 -7.65 -18.48 13.56
N ILE A 231 -8.16 -17.38 12.99
CA ILE A 231 -7.35 -16.33 12.36
C ILE A 231 -7.10 -15.22 13.39
N ASN A 232 -5.83 -15.01 13.76
CA ASN A 232 -5.40 -14.02 14.75
C ASN A 232 -4.09 -13.33 14.39
N LYS A 233 -3.46 -13.70 13.28
CA LYS A 233 -2.14 -13.23 12.83
C LYS A 233 -1.99 -13.34 11.32
N THR A 234 -1.02 -12.62 10.78
CA THR A 234 -0.66 -12.68 9.37
C THR A 234 0.85 -12.54 9.19
N LEU A 235 1.40 -13.21 8.20
CA LEU A 235 2.79 -13.09 7.81
C LEU A 235 2.95 -11.84 6.92
N ALA A 236 3.91 -11.00 7.25
CA ALA A 236 4.25 -9.79 6.53
C ALA A 236 5.76 -9.73 6.22
N ARG A 237 6.13 -8.84 5.31
CA ARG A 237 7.54 -8.55 4.98
C ARG A 237 7.89 -7.15 5.48
N GLY A 238 8.94 -7.06 6.30
CA GLY A 238 9.48 -5.84 6.87
C GLY A 238 10.80 -5.40 6.28
N LYS A 239 11.53 -4.60 7.04
CA LYS A 239 12.88 -4.10 6.71
C LYS A 239 13.81 -5.26 6.36
N ASN A 240 14.71 -5.02 5.41
CA ASN A 240 15.69 -6.01 4.94
C ASN A 240 15.04 -7.32 4.45
N ARG A 241 13.81 -7.24 3.92
CA ARG A 241 13.01 -8.38 3.45
C ARG A 241 12.74 -9.44 4.53
N ARG A 242 12.93 -9.13 5.81
CA ARG A 242 12.63 -10.00 6.93
C ARG A 242 11.16 -10.38 6.94
N LEU A 243 10.85 -11.66 7.12
CA LEU A 243 9.50 -12.12 7.39
C LEU A 243 9.20 -11.99 8.88
N TYR A 244 8.03 -11.49 9.21
CA TYR A 244 7.56 -11.40 10.60
C TYR A 244 6.06 -11.58 10.68
N VAL A 245 5.62 -12.02 11.84
CA VAL A 245 4.20 -12.19 12.13
C VAL A 245 3.67 -10.92 12.77
N GLU A 246 2.60 -10.38 12.22
CA GLU A 246 1.91 -9.23 12.77
C GLU A 246 0.44 -9.53 13.11
N GLN A 247 -0.12 -8.76 14.03
CA GLN A 247 -1.55 -8.83 14.30
C GLN A 247 -2.35 -8.23 13.13
N PRO A 248 -3.56 -8.74 12.88
CA PRO A 248 -4.45 -8.17 11.88
C PRO A 248 -4.70 -6.67 12.10
N LYS A 249 -4.96 -5.94 11.00
CA LYS A 249 -5.15 -4.47 11.04
C LYS A 249 -6.44 -4.03 11.75
N THR A 250 -7.47 -4.87 11.75
CA THR A 250 -8.80 -4.56 12.29
C THR A 250 -9.28 -5.66 13.23
N LYS A 251 -10.17 -5.32 14.16
CA LYS A 251 -10.83 -6.30 15.06
C LYS A 251 -11.56 -7.38 14.27
N ASN A 252 -12.24 -7.03 13.19
CA ASN A 252 -12.99 -7.94 12.31
C ASN A 252 -12.09 -8.94 11.55
N SER A 253 -10.79 -8.69 11.51
CA SER A 253 -9.86 -9.66 10.93
C SER A 253 -9.52 -10.82 11.85
N LYS A 254 -9.78 -10.71 13.17
CA LYS A 254 -9.72 -11.83 14.10
C LYS A 254 -11.04 -12.58 14.05
N ARG A 255 -11.02 -13.81 13.55
CA ARG A 255 -12.22 -14.60 13.34
C ARG A 255 -11.96 -16.09 13.45
N LYS A 256 -13.00 -16.86 13.72
CA LYS A 256 -13.02 -18.32 13.58
C LYS A 256 -13.67 -18.67 12.24
N ILE A 257 -13.04 -19.55 11.49
CA ILE A 257 -13.57 -20.03 10.21
C ILE A 257 -13.96 -21.49 10.37
N PRO A 258 -15.27 -21.81 10.42
CA PRO A 258 -15.73 -23.19 10.36
C PRO A 258 -15.18 -23.87 9.09
N THR A 259 -14.60 -25.06 9.25
CA THR A 259 -13.87 -25.74 8.21
C THR A 259 -14.45 -27.14 8.00
N ASP A 260 -14.63 -27.52 6.73
CA ASP A 260 -15.19 -28.81 6.35
C ASP A 260 -14.28 -29.99 6.76
N GLU A 261 -14.90 -31.14 7.01
CA GLU A 261 -14.19 -32.33 7.49
C GLU A 261 -13.12 -32.82 6.50
N LYS A 262 -13.38 -32.76 5.19
CA LYS A 262 -12.43 -33.19 4.18
C LYS A 262 -11.16 -32.35 4.22
N THR A 263 -11.29 -31.03 4.39
CA THR A 263 -10.14 -30.10 4.54
C THR A 263 -9.37 -30.40 5.82
N LEU A 264 -10.06 -30.64 6.95
CA LEU A 264 -9.41 -31.00 8.21
C LEU A 264 -8.67 -32.33 8.11
N ASN A 265 -9.24 -33.33 7.45
CA ASN A 265 -8.60 -34.65 7.27
C ASN A 265 -7.35 -34.55 6.38
N ILE A 266 -7.36 -33.69 5.37
CA ILE A 266 -6.17 -33.40 4.56
C ILE A 266 -5.09 -32.70 5.40
N LEU A 267 -5.47 -31.75 6.24
CA LEU A 267 -4.55 -31.10 7.18
C LEU A 267 -3.97 -32.08 8.22
N LYS A 268 -4.75 -33.04 8.72
CA LYS A 268 -4.23 -34.11 9.59
C LYS A 268 -3.18 -34.97 8.86
N LYS A 269 -3.46 -35.39 7.62
CA LYS A 269 -2.49 -36.13 6.77
C LYS A 269 -1.22 -35.32 6.57
N TRP A 270 -1.36 -34.04 6.18
CA TRP A 270 -0.20 -33.14 6.02
C TRP A 270 0.61 -33.01 7.31
N ARG A 271 -0.03 -32.89 8.48
CA ARG A 271 0.65 -32.79 9.77
C ARG A 271 1.54 -34.01 10.04
N LEU A 272 1.07 -35.22 9.70
CA LEU A 272 1.87 -36.45 9.85
C LEU A 272 3.07 -36.44 8.87
N GLU A 273 2.84 -36.12 7.60
CA GLU A 273 3.91 -36.04 6.61
C GLU A 273 4.92 -34.93 6.92
N GLN A 274 4.46 -33.77 7.40
CA GLN A 274 5.34 -32.71 7.85
C GLN A 274 6.26 -33.17 8.99
N ARG A 275 5.73 -33.90 9.96
CA ARG A 275 6.51 -34.45 11.08
C ARG A 275 7.59 -35.41 10.57
N ARG A 276 7.23 -36.34 9.69
CA ARG A 276 8.19 -37.28 9.09
C ARG A 276 9.28 -36.57 8.31
N TRP A 277 8.86 -35.64 7.45
CA TRP A 277 9.78 -34.83 6.64
C TRP A 277 10.75 -33.98 7.47
N LEU A 278 10.26 -33.22 8.45
CA LEU A 278 11.14 -32.42 9.30
C LEU A 278 12.03 -33.28 10.22
N LEU A 279 11.54 -34.41 10.70
CA LEU A 279 12.34 -35.36 11.47
C LEU A 279 13.48 -35.94 10.61
N SER A 280 13.28 -36.25 9.35
CA SER A 280 14.36 -36.68 8.44
C SER A 280 15.43 -35.61 8.21
N LEU A 281 15.10 -34.33 8.49
CA LEU A 281 16.05 -33.22 8.47
C LEU A 281 16.63 -32.91 9.88
N GLY A 282 16.40 -33.79 10.88
CA GLY A 282 16.88 -33.63 12.24
C GLY A 282 16.09 -32.60 13.08
N ILE A 283 14.89 -32.16 12.62
CA ILE A 283 14.11 -31.12 13.28
C ILE A 283 12.94 -31.71 14.06
N ASN A 284 12.92 -31.49 15.39
CA ASN A 284 11.81 -31.88 16.23
C ASN A 284 10.63 -30.91 16.10
N THR A 285 9.42 -31.45 15.83
CA THR A 285 8.18 -30.71 15.58
C THR A 285 7.13 -30.82 16.71
N LEU A 286 7.53 -31.31 17.89
CA LEU A 286 6.62 -31.43 19.05
C LEU A 286 6.24 -30.10 19.70
N ASN A 287 6.82 -29.01 19.24
CA ASN A 287 6.52 -27.68 19.73
C ASN A 287 5.06 -27.28 19.43
N LYS A 288 4.35 -26.76 20.44
CA LYS A 288 2.97 -26.24 20.31
C LYS A 288 2.84 -25.11 19.27
N ASN A 289 3.92 -24.38 19.00
CA ASN A 289 3.96 -23.29 18.03
C ASN A 289 4.46 -23.72 16.64
N GLN A 290 4.50 -25.03 16.35
CA GLN A 290 4.90 -25.57 15.05
C GLN A 290 4.04 -24.94 13.94
N LEU A 291 4.68 -24.35 12.92
CA LEU A 291 4.02 -23.78 11.74
C LEU A 291 3.28 -24.87 10.97
N VAL A 292 2.10 -24.55 10.45
CA VAL A 292 1.37 -25.45 9.55
C VAL A 292 2.11 -25.58 8.22
N PHE A 293 2.64 -24.48 7.68
CA PHE A 293 3.43 -24.46 6.45
C PHE A 293 4.79 -23.83 6.69
N SER A 294 5.83 -24.64 6.70
CA SER A 294 7.22 -24.21 6.92
C SER A 294 8.14 -24.59 5.73
N ASN A 295 9.32 -23.99 5.70
CA ASN A 295 10.42 -24.39 4.82
C ASN A 295 11.24 -25.53 5.45
N GLU A 296 12.32 -25.93 4.79
CA GLU A 296 13.24 -27.02 5.19
C GLU A 296 14.01 -26.70 6.48
N ARG A 297 14.08 -25.43 6.88
CA ARG A 297 14.67 -24.96 8.14
C ARG A 297 13.64 -24.76 9.26
N ASN A 298 12.40 -25.20 9.01
CA ASN A 298 11.25 -24.99 9.90
C ASN A 298 10.92 -23.50 10.15
N GLU A 299 11.23 -22.62 9.19
CA GLU A 299 10.90 -21.21 9.21
C GLU A 299 9.70 -20.92 8.31
N HIS A 300 9.18 -19.69 8.35
CA HIS A 300 8.09 -19.26 7.46
C HIS A 300 8.47 -19.39 5.97
N LEU A 301 7.54 -19.91 5.18
CA LEU A 301 7.66 -19.87 3.72
C LEU A 301 7.66 -18.42 3.23
N GLN A 302 8.46 -18.14 2.20
CA GLN A 302 8.44 -16.84 1.53
C GLN A 302 7.04 -16.54 0.95
N LEU A 303 6.55 -15.30 1.12
CA LEU A 303 5.25 -14.86 0.61
C LEU A 303 5.07 -15.08 -0.90
N SER A 304 6.17 -15.16 -1.65
CA SER A 304 6.16 -15.43 -3.09
C SER A 304 6.05 -16.93 -3.45
N LYS A 305 6.28 -17.84 -2.49
CA LYS A 305 6.29 -19.28 -2.79
C LYS A 305 4.94 -19.83 -3.28
N PRO A 306 3.81 -19.51 -2.62
CA PRO A 306 2.50 -19.94 -3.10
C PRO A 306 2.17 -19.41 -4.50
N ARG A 307 2.57 -18.19 -4.81
CA ARG A 307 2.39 -17.61 -6.14
C ARG A 307 3.14 -18.42 -7.20
N LYS A 308 4.40 -18.80 -6.94
CA LYS A 308 5.19 -19.62 -7.85
C LYS A 308 4.56 -21.00 -8.05
N TRP A 309 4.02 -21.61 -7.00
CA TRP A 309 3.28 -22.87 -7.12
C TRP A 309 2.07 -22.73 -8.03
N LEU A 310 1.24 -21.68 -7.79
CA LEU A 310 0.06 -21.40 -8.60
C LEU A 310 0.40 -21.20 -10.08
N GLU A 311 1.42 -20.37 -10.37
CA GLU A 311 1.87 -20.09 -11.74
C GLU A 311 2.32 -21.36 -12.48
N VAL A 312 3.01 -22.26 -11.80
CA VAL A 312 3.43 -23.56 -12.37
C VAL A 312 2.22 -24.43 -12.68
N ILE A 313 1.26 -24.57 -11.76
CA ILE A 313 0.06 -25.39 -11.97
C ILE A 313 -0.77 -24.85 -13.13
N ILE A 314 -1.03 -23.54 -13.14
CA ILE A 314 -1.80 -22.87 -14.21
C ILE A 314 -1.15 -23.10 -15.56
N LYS A 315 0.17 -22.87 -15.68
CA LYS A 315 0.90 -23.02 -16.95
C LYS A 315 0.92 -24.45 -17.45
N GLN A 316 1.14 -25.42 -16.55
CA GLN A 316 1.26 -26.86 -16.94
C GLN A 316 -0.08 -27.48 -17.33
N ASN A 317 -1.19 -26.93 -16.87
CA ASN A 317 -2.52 -27.48 -17.13
C ASN A 317 -3.39 -26.53 -17.98
N ASN A 318 -2.79 -25.50 -18.58
CA ASN A 318 -3.46 -24.49 -19.41
C ASN A 318 -4.73 -23.92 -18.76
N LEU A 319 -4.66 -23.64 -17.46
CA LEU A 319 -5.80 -23.11 -16.70
C LEU A 319 -5.90 -21.60 -16.83
N LYS A 320 -7.08 -21.06 -16.55
CA LYS A 320 -7.31 -19.62 -16.42
C LYS A 320 -6.33 -19.00 -15.43
N ARG A 321 -5.74 -17.87 -15.80
CA ARG A 321 -4.79 -17.17 -14.96
C ARG A 321 -5.52 -16.40 -13.85
N ILE A 322 -5.25 -16.77 -12.60
CA ILE A 322 -5.67 -16.04 -11.41
C ILE A 322 -4.48 -15.73 -10.51
N THR A 323 -4.68 -14.83 -9.54
CA THR A 323 -3.70 -14.57 -8.48
C THR A 323 -3.96 -15.47 -7.27
N ILE A 324 -3.02 -15.53 -6.31
CA ILE A 324 -3.27 -16.20 -5.01
C ILE A 324 -4.49 -15.59 -4.29
N HIS A 325 -4.68 -14.28 -4.41
CA HIS A 325 -5.87 -13.60 -3.85
C HIS A 325 -7.15 -13.97 -4.61
N GLY A 326 -7.02 -14.35 -5.87
CA GLY A 326 -8.12 -14.86 -6.69
C GLY A 326 -8.79 -16.11 -6.09
N LEU A 327 -8.06 -16.97 -5.37
CA LEU A 327 -8.67 -18.12 -4.66
C LEU A 327 -9.62 -17.67 -3.55
N ARG A 328 -9.36 -16.54 -2.92
CA ARG A 328 -10.29 -15.95 -1.96
C ARG A 328 -11.52 -15.35 -2.66
N HIS A 329 -11.34 -14.75 -3.83
CA HIS A 329 -12.47 -14.32 -4.67
C HIS A 329 -13.28 -15.52 -5.14
N THR A 330 -12.64 -16.61 -5.55
CA THR A 330 -13.29 -17.90 -5.86
C THR A 330 -14.18 -18.38 -4.71
N HIS A 331 -13.63 -18.41 -3.48
CA HIS A 331 -14.40 -18.80 -2.29
C HIS A 331 -15.62 -17.93 -2.06
N ALA A 332 -15.44 -16.60 -2.15
CA ALA A 332 -16.53 -15.65 -1.96
C ALA A 332 -17.62 -15.80 -3.05
N SER A 333 -17.19 -15.94 -4.30
CA SER A 333 -18.06 -16.12 -5.46
C SER A 333 -18.93 -17.37 -5.31
N LEU A 334 -18.30 -18.51 -5.07
CA LEU A 334 -19.00 -19.79 -4.93
C LEU A 334 -19.90 -19.85 -3.69
N LEU A 335 -19.55 -19.18 -2.59
CA LEU A 335 -20.47 -19.07 -1.45
C LEU A 335 -21.72 -18.25 -1.82
N LEU A 336 -21.57 -17.14 -2.52
CA LEU A 336 -22.70 -16.32 -2.97
C LEU A 336 -23.56 -17.08 -4.00
N GLU A 337 -22.94 -17.82 -4.90
CA GLU A 337 -23.62 -18.71 -5.86
C GLU A 337 -24.40 -19.82 -5.15
N SER A 338 -23.86 -20.37 -4.04
CA SER A 338 -24.56 -21.37 -3.25
C SER A 338 -25.73 -20.84 -2.40
N GLY A 339 -26.00 -19.51 -2.45
CA GLY A 339 -27.09 -18.86 -1.74
C GLY A 339 -26.72 -18.30 -0.36
N ALA A 340 -25.44 -18.25 0.00
CA ALA A 340 -25.03 -17.66 1.27
C ALA A 340 -25.34 -16.15 1.30
N ASN A 341 -25.74 -15.64 2.46
CA ASN A 341 -25.99 -14.22 2.67
C ASN A 341 -24.69 -13.42 2.54
N ILE A 342 -24.77 -12.24 1.90
CA ILE A 342 -23.60 -11.34 1.70
C ILE A 342 -22.91 -11.00 3.01
N LYS A 343 -23.67 -10.83 4.10
CA LYS A 343 -23.15 -10.51 5.43
C LYS A 343 -22.35 -11.67 6.00
N ASP A 344 -22.86 -12.91 5.86
CA ASP A 344 -22.16 -14.11 6.32
C ASP A 344 -20.83 -14.30 5.56
N VAL A 345 -20.83 -14.04 4.25
CA VAL A 345 -19.62 -14.05 3.44
C VAL A 345 -18.64 -12.96 3.88
N GLN A 346 -19.12 -11.75 4.16
CA GLN A 346 -18.31 -10.65 4.69
C GLN A 346 -17.63 -11.02 6.00
N GLU A 347 -18.38 -11.57 6.97
CA GLU A 347 -17.87 -11.97 8.28
C GLU A 347 -16.86 -13.12 8.16
N ARG A 348 -17.19 -14.16 7.40
CA ARG A 348 -16.30 -15.30 7.13
C ARG A 348 -14.98 -14.86 6.55
N LEU A 349 -15.00 -13.94 5.58
CA LEU A 349 -13.81 -13.39 4.96
C LEU A 349 -13.09 -12.36 5.85
N GLY A 350 -13.79 -11.67 6.74
CA GLY A 350 -13.26 -10.55 7.52
C GLY A 350 -12.97 -9.34 6.64
N HIS A 351 -13.95 -8.96 5.79
CA HIS A 351 -13.90 -7.73 5.02
C HIS A 351 -14.28 -6.53 5.90
N ALA A 352 -13.51 -5.45 5.83
CA ALA A 352 -13.76 -4.25 6.63
C ALA A 352 -15.04 -3.51 6.19
N SER A 353 -15.44 -3.66 4.92
CA SER A 353 -16.63 -3.07 4.33
C SER A 353 -17.41 -4.12 3.54
N ILE A 354 -18.73 -4.04 3.60
CA ILE A 354 -19.64 -4.88 2.79
C ILE A 354 -19.46 -4.60 1.29
N GLN A 355 -19.07 -3.37 0.93
CA GLN A 355 -18.86 -2.96 -0.46
C GLN A 355 -17.88 -3.87 -1.20
N ILE A 356 -16.81 -4.30 -0.53
CA ILE A 356 -15.81 -5.22 -1.11
C ILE A 356 -16.45 -6.57 -1.50
N THR A 357 -17.46 -7.02 -0.74
CA THR A 357 -18.19 -8.25 -1.03
C THR A 357 -19.26 -8.01 -2.08
N MET A 358 -19.90 -6.83 -2.07
CA MET A 358 -20.90 -6.45 -3.05
C MET A 358 -20.31 -6.25 -4.45
N ASP A 359 -19.12 -5.64 -4.55
CA ASP A 359 -18.43 -5.48 -5.85
C ASP A 359 -18.21 -6.85 -6.53
N LEU A 360 -17.89 -7.87 -5.73
CA LEU A 360 -17.78 -9.23 -6.23
C LEU A 360 -19.15 -9.83 -6.62
N TYR A 361 -20.19 -9.53 -5.84
CA TYR A 361 -21.58 -10.00 -6.08
C TYR A 361 -22.15 -9.45 -7.40
N ILE A 362 -21.89 -8.20 -7.75
CA ILE A 362 -22.37 -7.57 -8.98
C ILE A 362 -21.92 -8.36 -10.21
N HIS A 363 -20.67 -8.81 -10.24
CA HIS A 363 -20.15 -9.62 -11.35
C HIS A 363 -20.79 -11.02 -11.48
N ILE A 364 -21.41 -11.53 -10.41
CA ILE A 364 -22.06 -12.85 -10.39
C ILE A 364 -23.54 -12.72 -10.80
N THR A 365 -24.19 -11.58 -10.46
CA THR A 365 -25.62 -11.38 -10.64
C THR A 365 -26.06 -11.18 -12.08
N ASP A 366 -25.17 -10.88 -13.02
CA ASP A 366 -25.55 -10.78 -14.42
C ASP A 366 -26.07 -12.12 -14.96
N LYS A 367 -25.59 -13.27 -14.46
CA LYS A 367 -26.17 -14.60 -14.74
C LYS A 367 -27.50 -14.87 -14.02
N ARG A 368 -27.75 -14.23 -12.86
CA ARG A 368 -28.96 -14.43 -12.04
C ARG A 368 -30.14 -13.53 -12.42
N LYS A 369 -29.96 -12.54 -13.28
CA LYS A 369 -31.07 -11.65 -13.68
C LYS A 369 -32.24 -12.42 -14.28
N GLU A 370 -31.96 -13.45 -15.09
CA GLU A 370 -32.99 -14.33 -15.67
C GLU A 370 -33.65 -15.25 -14.63
N GLU A 371 -32.86 -15.79 -13.68
CA GLU A 371 -33.38 -16.62 -12.59
C GLU A 371 -34.24 -15.80 -11.60
N THR A 372 -33.90 -14.53 -11.35
CA THR A 372 -34.65 -13.67 -10.44
C THR A 372 -36.06 -13.39 -10.95
N ALA A 373 -36.23 -13.17 -12.26
CA ALA A 373 -37.54 -13.00 -12.87
C ALA A 373 -38.39 -14.27 -12.73
N THR A 374 -37.80 -15.42 -12.99
CA THR A 374 -38.46 -16.73 -12.84
C THR A 374 -38.82 -17.06 -11.39
N GLN A 375 -37.94 -16.74 -10.44
CA GLN A 375 -38.20 -16.92 -9.02
C GLN A 375 -39.30 -15.99 -8.51
N PHE A 376 -39.32 -14.74 -8.97
CA PHE A 376 -40.40 -13.80 -8.65
C PHE A 376 -41.72 -14.27 -9.19
N ALA A 377 -41.78 -14.70 -10.44
CA ALA A 377 -42.98 -15.25 -11.04
C ALA A 377 -43.51 -16.48 -10.27
N LYS A 378 -42.64 -17.39 -9.87
CA LYS A 378 -42.97 -18.57 -9.02
C LYS A 378 -43.44 -18.21 -7.61
N TYR A 379 -42.91 -17.11 -7.05
CA TYR A 379 -43.25 -16.66 -5.68
C TYR A 379 -44.64 -15.99 -5.65
N ILE A 380 -45.04 -15.31 -6.71
CA ILE A 380 -46.32 -14.60 -6.79
C ILE A 380 -47.47 -15.57 -7.18
N ASP A 381 -47.14 -16.71 -7.81
CA ASP A 381 -48.09 -17.81 -8.17
C ASP A 381 -49.37 -17.30 -8.84
N ILE A 382 -49.24 -16.44 -9.88
CA ILE A 382 -50.33 -15.95 -10.71
C ILE A 382 -50.26 -16.57 -12.10
#